data_d961f3b6cb4a97ca764dcd1cf79dbc3d
#
_entry.id   d961f3b6cb4a97ca764dcd1cf79dbc3d
#
_cell.length_a   1.000
_cell.length_b   1.000
_cell.length_c   1.000
_cell.angle_alpha   90.00
_cell.angle_beta   90.00
_cell.angle_gamma   90.00
#
_symmetry.space_group_name_H-M   'P 1'
#
loop_
_entity.id
_entity.type
_entity.pdbx_description
1 polymer ?
#
loop_
_entity_poly.entity_id
_entity_poly.type
_entity_poly.pdbx_seq_one_letter_code
_entity_poly.pdbx_strand_id
1 'polypeptide(L)'
;MSAAAIGLLKKGYSVSGSDLIKNDETNQLEQLGAIIFSSQIRQNVEFVISKFSNKLINFVVSSAIKQENEEFAYCRKKNFTIKHRSEILAMLMQTYTTLAVAGTHGKTSTSTFLSTILELCTHNCSSITGGIIPIYNSNCHLENTKFLVAEVDESDGTINKYNSDIGIINNIDFDHCDHFSDLGEVVSSFKTFAANSKKLLLNFDCETTRNNIYSENHWSNISANKAAYAIIPTEIKGSNTVGKYYENGKFISTVDIPIPGLHNLSNITAAIAASRMIGVNFLEIKKNIKKLKLPKKRFEFRGQVDERNIYDDYAHHPNEIKATIQLGRLFINQKRNNELHKGRIVAIFQPHRYSRVLQFAEEFALELSKADVIYVTSIFGAGEVNENQINSKIITDLIYKKNKNVSYINNYYEITKNFFSLTQKGDLIINMGAGNCH
;
A
#
# COMPACT_ATOMS: atom_id res chain seq x y z
N MET A 1 8.38 6.51 -7.68
CA MET A 1 9.25 6.86 -8.85
C MET A 1 9.86 5.62 -9.51
N SER A 2 10.45 4.69 -8.74
CA SER A 2 11.14 3.51 -9.28
C SER A 2 10.31 2.67 -10.26
N ALA A 3 9.06 2.37 -9.94
CA ALA A 3 8.18 1.61 -10.84
C ALA A 3 7.98 2.28 -12.22
N ALA A 4 7.79 3.60 -12.25
CA ALA A 4 7.69 4.35 -13.51
C ALA A 4 9.00 4.34 -14.30
N ALA A 5 10.14 4.47 -13.60
CA ALA A 5 11.47 4.42 -14.21
C ALA A 5 11.76 3.04 -14.82
N ILE A 6 11.46 1.93 -14.09
CA ILE A 6 11.56 0.56 -14.61
C ILE A 6 10.67 0.38 -15.83
N GLY A 7 9.44 0.90 -15.76
CA GLY A 7 8.51 0.86 -16.88
C GLY A 7 9.04 1.52 -18.14
N LEU A 8 9.64 2.71 -18.01
CA LEU A 8 10.26 3.44 -19.11
C LEU A 8 11.47 2.69 -19.69
N LEU A 9 12.35 2.14 -18.85
CA LEU A 9 13.49 1.33 -19.28
C LEU A 9 13.04 0.12 -20.11
N LYS A 10 12.03 -0.60 -19.65
CA LYS A 10 11.45 -1.75 -20.37
C LYS A 10 10.79 -1.37 -21.70
N LYS A 11 10.34 -0.13 -21.84
CA LYS A 11 9.84 0.43 -23.11
C LYS A 11 10.98 0.99 -24.01
N GLY A 12 12.24 0.83 -23.62
CA GLY A 12 13.41 1.24 -24.41
C GLY A 12 13.83 2.71 -24.25
N TYR A 13 13.27 3.42 -23.28
CA TYR A 13 13.71 4.79 -22.97
C TYR A 13 15.05 4.76 -22.20
N SER A 14 15.90 5.75 -22.46
CA SER A 14 17.05 6.02 -21.59
C SER A 14 16.56 6.76 -20.35
N VAL A 15 16.87 6.23 -19.17
CA VAL A 15 16.43 6.80 -17.89
C VAL A 15 17.62 7.21 -17.06
N SER A 16 17.54 8.38 -16.45
CA SER A 16 18.44 8.83 -15.39
C SER A 16 17.63 9.44 -14.25
N GLY A 17 18.19 9.43 -13.05
CA GLY A 17 17.52 9.99 -11.88
C GLY A 17 18.48 10.22 -10.73
N SER A 18 17.99 10.87 -9.68
CA SER A 18 18.74 11.13 -8.45
C SER A 18 17.96 10.65 -7.24
N ASP A 19 18.67 10.06 -6.28
CA ASP A 19 18.14 9.72 -4.96
C ASP A 19 19.24 9.93 -3.92
N LEU A 20 18.90 10.52 -2.77
CA LEU A 20 19.86 10.79 -1.70
C LEU A 20 20.23 9.51 -0.93
N ILE A 21 19.41 8.46 -1.04
CA ILE A 21 19.58 7.20 -0.33
C ILE A 21 19.73 6.07 -1.34
N LYS A 22 20.87 5.39 -1.29
CA LYS A 22 21.06 4.16 -2.04
C LYS A 22 20.28 3.01 -1.38
N ASN A 23 19.40 2.38 -2.15
CA ASN A 23 18.50 1.31 -1.69
C ASN A 23 18.35 0.23 -2.77
N ASP A 24 17.57 -0.80 -2.49
CA ASP A 24 17.35 -1.92 -3.42
C ASP A 24 16.74 -1.46 -4.75
N GLU A 25 15.84 -0.48 -4.70
CA GLU A 25 15.17 0.07 -5.89
C GLU A 25 16.16 0.83 -6.78
N THR A 26 17.05 1.64 -6.21
CA THR A 26 18.10 2.34 -6.99
C THR A 26 19.11 1.37 -7.57
N ASN A 27 19.50 0.33 -6.80
CA ASN A 27 20.40 -0.73 -7.30
C ASN A 27 19.76 -1.50 -8.47
N GLN A 28 18.46 -1.83 -8.39
CA GLN A 28 17.72 -2.47 -9.47
C GLN A 28 17.68 -1.61 -10.73
N LEU A 29 17.47 -0.30 -10.59
CA LEU A 29 17.47 0.64 -11.72
C LEU A 29 18.85 0.71 -12.39
N GLU A 30 19.95 0.78 -11.63
CA GLU A 30 21.32 0.73 -12.16
C GLU A 30 21.57 -0.57 -12.94
N GLN A 31 21.15 -1.71 -12.41
CA GLN A 31 21.26 -3.03 -13.07
C GLN A 31 20.49 -3.07 -14.41
N LEU A 32 19.35 -2.36 -14.49
CA LEU A 32 18.56 -2.23 -15.71
C LEU A 32 19.10 -1.19 -16.68
N GLY A 33 20.21 -0.52 -16.37
CA GLY A 33 20.89 0.44 -17.23
C GLY A 33 20.52 1.90 -17.03
N ALA A 34 19.83 2.24 -15.93
CA ALA A 34 19.62 3.64 -15.56
C ALA A 34 20.91 4.29 -15.04
N ILE A 35 21.03 5.60 -15.19
CA ILE A 35 22.08 6.40 -14.57
C ILE A 35 21.51 6.99 -13.28
N ILE A 36 22.02 6.57 -12.12
CA ILE A 36 21.54 7.05 -10.82
C ILE A 36 22.61 7.89 -10.14
N PHE A 37 22.22 9.11 -9.73
CA PHE A 37 23.06 10.02 -8.98
C PHE A 37 22.69 9.95 -7.49
N SER A 38 23.70 10.00 -6.62
CA SER A 38 23.54 10.01 -5.15
C SER A 38 23.37 11.41 -4.55
N SER A 39 23.25 12.43 -5.40
CA SER A 39 23.03 13.83 -5.01
C SER A 39 21.95 14.44 -5.90
N GLN A 40 21.33 15.53 -5.45
CA GLN A 40 20.31 16.26 -6.20
C GLN A 40 20.80 17.67 -6.52
N ILE A 41 21.76 17.74 -7.43
CA ILE A 41 22.47 18.98 -7.78
C ILE A 41 22.34 19.30 -9.27
N ARG A 42 22.44 20.56 -9.62
CA ARG A 42 22.36 21.10 -10.99
C ARG A 42 23.25 20.35 -12.00
N GLN A 43 24.45 19.94 -11.57
CA GLN A 43 25.45 19.28 -12.44
C GLN A 43 24.93 17.94 -13.00
N ASN A 44 24.04 17.23 -12.28
CA ASN A 44 23.43 16.01 -12.78
C ASN A 44 22.59 16.30 -14.03
N VAL A 45 21.80 17.36 -13.99
CA VAL A 45 20.97 17.80 -15.14
C VAL A 45 21.83 18.19 -16.31
N GLU A 46 22.90 18.96 -16.07
CA GLU A 46 23.85 19.38 -17.11
C GLU A 46 24.55 18.18 -17.76
N PHE A 47 24.96 17.19 -16.96
CA PHE A 47 25.52 15.93 -17.46
C PHE A 47 24.54 15.20 -18.38
N VAL A 48 23.28 15.06 -17.97
CA VAL A 48 22.24 14.37 -18.76
C VAL A 48 22.00 15.09 -20.08
N ILE A 49 21.89 16.40 -20.06
CA ILE A 49 21.70 17.23 -21.28
C ILE A 49 22.89 17.05 -22.25
N SER A 50 24.11 17.12 -21.73
CA SER A 50 25.32 16.92 -22.54
C SER A 50 25.38 15.51 -23.14
N LYS A 51 25.12 14.48 -22.33
CA LYS A 51 25.19 13.07 -22.76
C LYS A 51 24.14 12.71 -23.80
N PHE A 52 22.95 13.31 -23.72
CA PHE A 52 21.80 13.01 -24.57
C PHE A 52 21.38 14.20 -25.44
N SER A 53 22.33 15.05 -25.87
CA SER A 53 22.11 16.30 -26.62
C SER A 53 21.24 16.15 -27.86
N ASN A 54 21.25 14.97 -28.50
CA ASN A 54 20.49 14.68 -29.72
C ASN A 54 19.13 14.02 -29.45
N LYS A 55 18.68 13.95 -28.19
CA LYS A 55 17.42 13.31 -27.80
C LYS A 55 16.46 14.31 -27.14
N LEU A 56 15.16 14.06 -27.31
CA LEU A 56 14.16 14.78 -26.54
C LEU A 56 14.23 14.32 -25.08
N ILE A 57 14.49 15.25 -24.16
CA ILE A 57 14.59 14.99 -22.74
C ILE A 57 13.32 15.48 -22.06
N ASN A 58 12.68 14.63 -21.25
CA ASN A 58 11.60 15.00 -20.35
C ASN A 58 12.09 14.86 -18.92
N PHE A 59 11.88 15.88 -18.11
CA PHE A 59 12.15 15.83 -16.67
C PHE A 59 10.90 15.37 -15.94
N VAL A 60 11.08 14.48 -14.94
CA VAL A 60 9.96 13.90 -14.19
C VAL A 60 10.19 14.09 -12.71
N VAL A 61 9.19 14.62 -12.03
CA VAL A 61 9.24 14.88 -10.59
C VAL A 61 8.08 14.19 -9.88
N SER A 62 8.24 13.98 -8.57
CA SER A 62 7.16 13.59 -7.66
C SER A 62 6.76 14.76 -6.76
N SER A 63 5.61 14.66 -6.11
CA SER A 63 5.11 15.64 -5.14
C SER A 63 6.06 15.86 -3.95
N ALA A 64 6.98 14.91 -3.69
CA ALA A 64 7.98 15.02 -2.62
C ALA A 64 9.10 16.03 -2.95
N ILE A 65 9.29 16.40 -4.22
CA ILE A 65 10.36 17.33 -4.64
C ILE A 65 9.89 18.76 -4.46
N LYS A 66 10.58 19.51 -3.60
CA LYS A 66 10.28 20.92 -3.30
C LYS A 66 10.85 21.85 -4.39
N GLN A 67 10.34 23.09 -4.43
CA GLN A 67 10.73 24.08 -5.44
C GLN A 67 12.20 24.52 -5.32
N GLU A 68 12.76 24.43 -4.13
CA GLU A 68 14.14 24.77 -3.79
C GLU A 68 15.15 23.68 -4.19
N ASN A 69 14.69 22.50 -4.62
CA ASN A 69 15.57 21.45 -5.10
C ASN A 69 16.37 21.96 -6.32
N GLU A 70 17.71 21.84 -6.29
CA GLU A 70 18.60 22.44 -7.30
C GLU A 70 18.34 21.91 -8.71
N GLU A 71 18.06 20.60 -8.86
CA GLU A 71 17.73 20.01 -10.17
C GLU A 71 16.42 20.57 -10.70
N PHE A 72 15.40 20.62 -9.86
CA PHE A 72 14.08 21.15 -10.22
C PHE A 72 14.13 22.64 -10.55
N ALA A 73 14.77 23.45 -9.70
CA ALA A 73 14.95 24.88 -9.91
C ALA A 73 15.72 25.19 -11.22
N TYR A 74 16.78 24.39 -11.49
CA TYR A 74 17.54 24.53 -12.74
C TYR A 74 16.71 24.19 -13.98
N CYS A 75 15.92 23.09 -13.93
CA CYS A 75 15.03 22.71 -15.02
C CYS A 75 13.98 23.80 -15.31
N ARG A 76 13.39 24.40 -14.27
CA ARG A 76 12.45 25.52 -14.41
C ARG A 76 13.12 26.76 -15.03
N LYS A 77 14.30 27.14 -14.53
CA LYS A 77 15.06 28.30 -15.04
C LYS A 77 15.40 28.14 -16.52
N LYS A 78 15.60 26.91 -16.99
CA LYS A 78 15.90 26.59 -18.40
C LYS A 78 14.65 26.36 -19.25
N ASN A 79 13.44 26.49 -18.68
CA ASN A 79 12.16 26.25 -19.34
C ASN A 79 12.03 24.84 -19.96
N PHE A 80 12.64 23.84 -19.32
CA PHE A 80 12.45 22.45 -19.75
C PHE A 80 11.04 21.95 -19.42
N THR A 81 10.56 21.01 -20.23
CA THR A 81 9.29 20.33 -19.96
C THR A 81 9.44 19.42 -18.74
N ILE A 82 8.71 19.74 -17.69
CA ILE A 82 8.67 18.97 -16.44
C ILE A 82 7.31 18.29 -16.35
N LYS A 83 7.32 16.97 -16.20
CA LYS A 83 6.12 16.15 -16.02
C LYS A 83 6.05 15.65 -14.59
N HIS A 84 4.85 15.45 -14.10
CA HIS A 84 4.65 14.76 -12.84
C HIS A 84 4.70 13.23 -13.03
N ARG A 85 5.11 12.49 -12.00
CA ARG A 85 5.15 11.00 -12.03
C ARG A 85 3.83 10.36 -12.48
N SER A 86 2.70 10.98 -12.13
CA SER A 86 1.35 10.51 -12.52
C SER A 86 1.11 10.60 -14.04
N GLU A 87 1.71 11.58 -14.73
CA GLU A 87 1.59 11.71 -16.18
C GLU A 87 2.33 10.59 -16.90
N ILE A 88 3.46 10.13 -16.32
CA ILE A 88 4.19 8.98 -16.85
C ILE A 88 3.37 7.70 -16.65
N LEU A 89 2.76 7.51 -15.47
CA LEU A 89 1.89 6.36 -15.23
C LEU A 89 0.68 6.39 -16.18
N ALA A 90 0.00 7.53 -16.32
CA ALA A 90 -1.12 7.69 -17.26
C ALA A 90 -0.71 7.38 -18.71
N MET A 91 0.49 7.81 -19.15
CA MET A 91 1.03 7.49 -20.47
C MET A 91 1.26 5.97 -20.63
N LEU A 92 1.84 5.31 -19.63
CA LEU A 92 2.06 3.86 -19.67
C LEU A 92 0.73 3.09 -19.71
N MET A 93 -0.29 3.56 -19.01
CA MET A 93 -1.62 2.93 -18.97
C MET A 93 -2.33 2.92 -20.34
N GLN A 94 -2.13 3.95 -21.16
CA GLN A 94 -2.86 4.11 -22.45
C GLN A 94 -2.66 2.96 -23.45
N THR A 95 -1.59 2.19 -23.32
CA THR A 95 -1.27 1.10 -24.27
C THR A 95 -1.85 -0.26 -23.87
N TYR A 96 -2.62 -0.32 -22.78
CA TYR A 96 -3.16 -1.56 -22.21
C TYR A 96 -4.66 -1.46 -21.96
N THR A 97 -5.32 -2.61 -21.83
CA THR A 97 -6.59 -2.71 -21.12
C THR A 97 -6.29 -2.62 -19.63
N THR A 98 -6.61 -1.50 -19.01
CA THR A 98 -6.13 -1.16 -17.66
C THR A 98 -7.16 -1.49 -16.58
N LEU A 99 -6.69 -2.22 -15.55
CA LEU A 99 -7.39 -2.44 -14.28
C LEU A 99 -6.70 -1.54 -13.24
N ALA A 100 -7.31 -0.40 -12.93
CA ALA A 100 -6.75 0.60 -12.03
C ALA A 100 -7.29 0.42 -10.62
N VAL A 101 -6.40 0.18 -9.65
CA VAL A 101 -6.75 -0.05 -8.24
C VAL A 101 -6.55 1.24 -7.45
N ALA A 102 -7.64 1.80 -6.97
CA ALA A 102 -7.74 2.99 -6.14
C ALA A 102 -8.30 2.67 -4.76
N GLY A 103 -8.21 3.63 -3.85
CA GLY A 103 -8.77 3.54 -2.50
C GLY A 103 -7.81 4.09 -1.47
N THR A 104 -8.30 4.62 -0.39
CA THR A 104 -7.46 5.15 0.69
C THR A 104 -6.57 4.03 1.26
N HIS A 105 -7.14 2.83 1.46
CA HIS A 105 -6.42 1.68 2.01
C HIS A 105 -6.49 0.46 1.09
N GLY A 106 -5.47 -0.43 1.22
CA GLY A 106 -5.48 -1.73 0.56
C GLY A 106 -5.09 -1.75 -0.92
N LYS A 107 -4.77 -0.62 -1.55
CA LYS A 107 -4.37 -0.52 -2.97
C LYS A 107 -3.31 -1.54 -3.36
N THR A 108 -2.17 -1.51 -2.67
CA THR A 108 -1.01 -2.39 -2.95
C THR A 108 -1.34 -3.87 -2.77
N SER A 109 -2.11 -4.22 -1.75
CA SER A 109 -2.53 -5.62 -1.54
C SER A 109 -3.46 -6.10 -2.63
N THR A 110 -4.48 -5.30 -2.99
CA THR A 110 -5.44 -5.65 -4.05
C THR A 110 -4.75 -5.78 -5.41
N SER A 111 -3.90 -4.82 -5.79
CA SER A 111 -3.15 -4.88 -7.04
C SER A 111 -2.17 -6.06 -7.08
N THR A 112 -1.52 -6.38 -5.96
CA THR A 112 -0.66 -7.58 -5.83
C THR A 112 -1.45 -8.87 -6.03
N PHE A 113 -2.60 -9.02 -5.37
CA PHE A 113 -3.43 -10.21 -5.51
C PHE A 113 -3.99 -10.34 -6.93
N LEU A 114 -4.48 -9.23 -7.50
CA LEU A 114 -5.00 -9.21 -8.86
C LEU A 114 -3.93 -9.62 -9.87
N SER A 115 -2.75 -9.01 -9.81
CA SER A 115 -1.62 -9.36 -10.69
C SER A 115 -1.22 -10.83 -10.54
N THR A 116 -1.16 -11.33 -9.29
CA THR A 116 -0.81 -12.73 -9.01
C THR A 116 -1.87 -13.69 -9.55
N ILE A 117 -3.16 -13.38 -9.39
CA ILE A 117 -4.25 -14.22 -9.93
C ILE A 117 -4.17 -14.27 -11.46
N LEU A 118 -4.02 -13.13 -12.12
CA LEU A 118 -3.95 -13.07 -13.58
C LEU A 118 -2.77 -13.87 -14.11
N GLU A 119 -1.59 -13.72 -13.53
CA GLU A 119 -0.39 -14.45 -13.91
C GLU A 119 -0.57 -15.97 -13.74
N LEU A 120 -1.05 -16.41 -12.58
CA LEU A 120 -1.25 -17.82 -12.27
C LEU A 120 -2.40 -18.47 -13.08
N CYS A 121 -3.31 -17.67 -13.62
CA CYS A 121 -4.42 -18.13 -14.47
C CYS A 121 -4.15 -17.90 -15.96
N THR A 122 -2.88 -17.78 -16.36
CA THR A 122 -2.43 -17.67 -17.77
C THR A 122 -3.01 -16.48 -18.55
N HIS A 123 -3.40 -15.42 -17.82
CA HIS A 123 -3.87 -14.16 -18.42
C HIS A 123 -2.77 -13.13 -18.55
N ASN A 124 -1.53 -13.51 -18.31
CA ASN A 124 -0.31 -12.70 -18.33
C ASN A 124 -0.58 -11.19 -18.29
N CYS A 125 -0.22 -10.51 -17.23
CA CYS A 125 -0.48 -9.10 -17.10
C CYS A 125 0.80 -8.32 -16.82
N SER A 126 0.84 -7.11 -17.32
CA SER A 126 1.76 -6.07 -16.86
C SER A 126 1.25 -5.53 -15.52
N SER A 127 2.15 -5.05 -14.67
CA SER A 127 1.80 -4.53 -13.33
C SER A 127 2.68 -3.36 -12.95
N ILE A 128 2.07 -2.31 -12.39
CA ILE A 128 2.74 -1.17 -11.76
C ILE A 128 2.07 -0.91 -10.42
N THR A 129 2.82 -1.09 -9.32
CA THR A 129 2.28 -1.01 -7.95
C THR A 129 3.18 -0.18 -7.03
N GLY A 130 2.65 0.21 -5.89
CA GLY A 130 3.40 0.94 -4.86
C GLY A 130 4.38 0.07 -4.07
N GLY A 131 4.18 -1.26 -4.04
CA GLY A 131 5.01 -2.22 -3.31
C GLY A 131 5.48 -3.37 -4.18
N ILE A 132 6.40 -4.16 -3.65
CA ILE A 132 6.97 -5.31 -4.36
C ILE A 132 5.95 -6.45 -4.42
N ILE A 133 5.61 -6.89 -5.63
CA ILE A 133 4.77 -8.06 -5.91
C ILE A 133 5.64 -9.32 -5.78
N PRO A 134 5.31 -10.26 -4.87
CA PRO A 134 6.19 -11.40 -4.58
C PRO A 134 6.49 -12.29 -5.79
N ILE A 135 5.51 -12.52 -6.67
CA ILE A 135 5.70 -13.39 -7.85
C ILE A 135 6.68 -12.81 -8.87
N TYR A 136 6.82 -11.47 -8.93
CA TYR A 136 7.75 -10.78 -9.84
C TYR A 136 9.02 -10.28 -9.13
N ASN A 137 9.03 -10.30 -7.80
CA ASN A 137 10.07 -9.66 -6.97
C ASN A 137 10.38 -8.21 -7.41
N SER A 138 9.34 -7.49 -7.85
CA SER A 138 9.44 -6.11 -8.35
C SER A 138 8.11 -5.38 -8.13
N ASN A 139 8.17 -4.05 -8.07
CA ASN A 139 7.00 -3.19 -8.06
C ASN A 139 6.54 -2.79 -9.49
N CYS A 140 7.28 -3.23 -10.50
CA CYS A 140 6.94 -3.01 -11.90
C CYS A 140 7.31 -4.24 -12.73
N HIS A 141 6.31 -4.83 -13.38
CA HIS A 141 6.46 -5.92 -14.35
C HIS A 141 5.74 -5.50 -15.63
N LEU A 142 6.49 -5.08 -16.65
CA LEU A 142 5.93 -4.70 -17.95
C LEU A 142 6.41 -5.66 -19.03
N GLU A 143 5.44 -6.20 -19.76
CA GLU A 143 5.63 -7.08 -20.89
C GLU A 143 4.67 -6.69 -22.03
N ASN A 144 4.78 -7.34 -23.15
CA ASN A 144 3.84 -7.18 -24.26
C ASN A 144 2.57 -7.99 -24.01
N THR A 145 1.76 -7.52 -23.05
CA THR A 145 0.52 -8.16 -22.61
C THR A 145 -0.69 -7.28 -22.93
N LYS A 146 -1.87 -7.86 -22.91
CA LYS A 146 -3.13 -7.12 -23.09
C LYS A 146 -3.50 -6.28 -21.87
N PHE A 147 -3.28 -6.81 -20.65
CA PHE A 147 -3.75 -6.24 -19.41
C PHE A 147 -2.62 -5.53 -18.64
N LEU A 148 -2.98 -4.42 -18.00
CA LEU A 148 -2.15 -3.74 -17.02
C LEU A 148 -2.93 -3.59 -15.72
N VAL A 149 -2.38 -4.11 -14.63
CA VAL A 149 -2.82 -3.77 -13.27
C VAL A 149 -2.01 -2.58 -12.79
N ALA A 150 -2.67 -1.46 -12.54
CA ALA A 150 -2.04 -0.22 -12.09
C ALA A 150 -2.58 0.21 -10.73
N GLU A 151 -1.71 0.41 -9.76
CA GLU A 151 -2.06 1.11 -8.52
C GLU A 151 -2.08 2.61 -8.78
N VAL A 152 -3.21 3.26 -8.52
CA VAL A 152 -3.38 4.70 -8.68
C VAL A 152 -3.55 5.36 -7.31
N ASP A 153 -2.78 6.42 -7.10
CA ASP A 153 -2.65 7.09 -5.81
C ASP A 153 -3.46 8.39 -5.80
N GLU A 154 -4.23 8.59 -4.74
CA GLU A 154 -5.04 9.78 -4.51
C GLU A 154 -4.31 10.86 -3.71
N SER A 155 -3.21 10.54 -3.05
CA SER A 155 -2.56 11.34 -2.00
C SER A 155 -2.18 12.77 -2.40
N ASP A 156 -2.00 13.01 -3.68
CA ASP A 156 -1.62 14.30 -4.26
C ASP A 156 -2.67 14.82 -5.27
N GLY A 157 -3.90 14.31 -5.20
CA GLY A 157 -5.00 14.66 -6.09
C GLY A 157 -4.82 14.21 -7.55
N THR A 158 -3.75 13.48 -7.86
CA THR A 158 -3.45 13.08 -9.25
C THR A 158 -4.31 11.92 -9.76
N ILE A 159 -5.09 11.27 -8.90
CA ILE A 159 -6.04 10.22 -9.27
C ILE A 159 -7.00 10.66 -10.40
N ASN A 160 -7.29 11.96 -10.49
CA ASN A 160 -8.14 12.56 -11.50
C ASN A 160 -7.57 12.47 -12.93
N LYS A 161 -6.27 12.18 -13.09
CA LYS A 161 -5.57 12.09 -14.38
C LYS A 161 -5.66 10.72 -15.03
N TYR A 162 -6.15 9.70 -14.32
CA TYR A 162 -6.13 8.32 -14.81
C TYR A 162 -7.45 7.94 -15.46
N ASN A 163 -7.33 7.40 -16.68
CA ASN A 163 -8.42 6.71 -17.37
C ASN A 163 -8.20 5.21 -17.25
N SER A 164 -9.25 4.43 -17.02
CA SER A 164 -9.15 2.98 -16.91
C SER A 164 -10.30 2.25 -17.60
N ASP A 165 -10.06 1.00 -18.00
CA ASP A 165 -11.12 0.12 -18.50
C ASP A 165 -11.95 -0.42 -17.34
N ILE A 166 -11.29 -0.74 -16.21
CA ILE A 166 -11.95 -1.11 -14.95
C ILE A 166 -11.30 -0.31 -13.82
N GLY A 167 -12.06 0.59 -13.21
CA GLY A 167 -11.69 1.28 -11.97
C GLY A 167 -12.16 0.46 -10.77
N ILE A 168 -11.25 0.12 -9.87
CA ILE A 168 -11.51 -0.65 -8.65
C ILE A 168 -11.33 0.30 -7.47
N ILE A 169 -12.37 0.53 -6.67
CA ILE A 169 -12.30 1.43 -5.50
C ILE A 169 -12.51 0.61 -4.23
N ASN A 170 -11.41 0.40 -3.50
CA ASN A 170 -11.41 -0.41 -2.26
C ASN A 170 -12.23 0.23 -1.15
N ASN A 171 -12.03 1.50 -0.91
CA ASN A 171 -12.66 2.30 0.12
C ASN A 171 -12.34 3.78 -0.11
N ILE A 172 -13.12 4.65 0.54
CA ILE A 172 -12.87 6.09 0.60
C ILE A 172 -12.93 6.47 2.07
N ASP A 173 -11.81 6.97 2.59
CA ASP A 173 -11.64 7.41 3.96
C ASP A 173 -10.89 8.75 3.98
N PHE A 174 -10.98 9.51 5.07
CA PHE A 174 -10.22 10.73 5.20
C PHE A 174 -8.76 10.39 5.54
N ASP A 175 -7.85 10.76 4.68
CA ASP A 175 -6.40 10.72 4.88
C ASP A 175 -5.75 11.85 4.04
N HIS A 176 -4.42 11.94 4.07
CA HIS A 176 -3.68 12.94 3.30
C HIS A 176 -4.09 14.39 3.63
N CYS A 177 -4.16 14.70 4.94
CA CYS A 177 -4.56 16.00 5.48
C CYS A 177 -3.63 17.15 5.06
N ASP A 178 -2.49 16.85 4.46
CA ASP A 178 -1.58 17.81 3.81
C ASP A 178 -2.07 18.24 2.42
N HIS A 179 -3.01 17.52 1.82
CA HIS A 179 -3.58 17.81 0.51
C HIS A 179 -5.09 18.07 0.55
N PHE A 180 -5.85 17.31 1.31
CA PHE A 180 -7.30 17.42 1.42
C PHE A 180 -7.72 18.07 2.73
N SER A 181 -8.64 19.01 2.66
CA SER A 181 -9.19 19.71 3.83
C SER A 181 -10.21 18.86 4.58
N ASP A 182 -10.98 18.06 3.86
CA ASP A 182 -12.05 17.21 4.42
C ASP A 182 -12.36 15.98 3.56
N LEU A 183 -13.24 15.11 4.07
CA LEU A 183 -13.70 13.91 3.36
C LEU A 183 -14.42 14.23 2.04
N GLY A 184 -15.07 15.39 1.93
CA GLY A 184 -15.81 15.79 0.72
C GLY A 184 -14.88 16.00 -0.46
N GLU A 185 -13.70 16.58 -0.25
CA GLU A 185 -12.68 16.75 -1.28
C GLU A 185 -12.11 15.40 -1.73
N VAL A 186 -11.85 14.50 -0.79
CA VAL A 186 -11.44 13.12 -1.11
C VAL A 186 -12.49 12.44 -1.98
N VAL A 187 -13.76 12.47 -1.57
CA VAL A 187 -14.90 11.90 -2.32
C VAL A 187 -14.99 12.50 -3.72
N SER A 188 -14.81 13.82 -3.87
CA SER A 188 -14.83 14.51 -5.17
C SER A 188 -13.76 13.98 -6.12
N SER A 189 -12.53 13.75 -5.61
CA SER A 189 -11.44 13.15 -6.39
C SER A 189 -11.78 11.73 -6.85
N PHE A 190 -12.35 10.91 -5.98
CA PHE A 190 -12.78 9.55 -6.36
C PHE A 190 -13.95 9.54 -7.34
N LYS A 191 -14.89 10.50 -7.25
CA LYS A 191 -15.97 10.68 -8.25
C LYS A 191 -15.41 11.01 -9.63
N THR A 192 -14.38 11.85 -9.71
CA THR A 192 -13.70 12.15 -10.98
C THR A 192 -13.01 10.92 -11.56
N PHE A 193 -12.29 10.14 -10.73
CA PHE A 193 -11.69 8.87 -11.16
C PHE A 193 -12.76 7.87 -11.64
N ALA A 194 -13.88 7.77 -10.93
CA ALA A 194 -14.99 6.92 -11.31
C ALA A 194 -15.58 7.32 -12.68
N ALA A 195 -15.74 8.61 -12.94
CA ALA A 195 -16.21 9.12 -14.23
C ALA A 195 -15.24 8.84 -15.38
N ASN A 196 -13.95 8.77 -15.10
CA ASN A 196 -12.88 8.45 -16.07
C ASN A 196 -12.69 6.94 -16.29
N SER A 197 -13.46 6.08 -15.62
CA SER A 197 -13.38 4.63 -15.73
C SER A 197 -14.54 4.08 -16.55
N LYS A 198 -14.27 3.21 -17.56
CA LYS A 198 -15.33 2.63 -18.42
C LYS A 198 -16.28 1.71 -17.64
N LYS A 199 -15.74 0.97 -16.68
CA LYS A 199 -16.48 0.13 -15.74
C LYS A 199 -15.93 0.36 -14.33
N LEU A 200 -16.78 0.19 -13.34
CA LEU A 200 -16.38 0.31 -11.93
C LEU A 200 -16.61 -1.02 -11.20
N LEU A 201 -15.73 -1.33 -10.25
CA LEU A 201 -15.90 -2.37 -9.27
C LEU A 201 -15.73 -1.74 -7.89
N LEU A 202 -16.79 -1.75 -7.07
CA LEU A 202 -16.86 -1.00 -5.82
C LEU A 202 -17.02 -1.91 -4.61
N ASN A 203 -16.42 -1.52 -3.50
CA ASN A 203 -16.65 -2.16 -2.21
C ASN A 203 -18.04 -1.76 -1.66
N PHE A 204 -18.97 -2.70 -1.65
CA PHE A 204 -20.31 -2.49 -1.10
C PHE A 204 -20.28 -2.27 0.42
N ASP A 205 -19.33 -2.86 1.13
CA ASP A 205 -19.21 -2.78 2.59
C ASP A 205 -18.63 -1.44 3.06
N CYS A 206 -18.01 -0.66 2.16
CA CYS A 206 -17.58 0.70 2.45
C CYS A 206 -18.75 1.67 2.28
N GLU A 207 -19.21 2.23 3.40
CA GLU A 207 -20.37 3.15 3.41
C GLU A 207 -20.13 4.40 2.58
N THR A 208 -18.97 5.03 2.72
CA THR A 208 -18.60 6.22 1.96
C THR A 208 -18.63 5.96 0.45
N THR A 209 -18.05 4.83 0.01
CA THR A 209 -18.07 4.46 -1.42
C THR A 209 -19.49 4.23 -1.90
N ARG A 210 -20.26 3.42 -1.18
CA ARG A 210 -21.64 3.05 -1.53
C ARG A 210 -22.58 4.26 -1.62
N ASN A 211 -22.43 5.24 -0.72
CA ASN A 211 -23.29 6.39 -0.66
C ASN A 211 -22.96 7.47 -1.71
N ASN A 212 -21.76 7.43 -2.30
CA ASN A 212 -21.26 8.50 -3.17
C ASN A 212 -21.03 8.11 -4.62
N ILE A 213 -20.81 6.82 -4.92
CA ILE A 213 -20.47 6.34 -6.26
C ILE A 213 -21.35 5.15 -6.60
N TYR A 214 -21.94 5.17 -7.80
CA TYR A 214 -22.80 4.08 -8.29
C TYR A 214 -22.03 3.13 -9.23
N SER A 215 -22.29 1.83 -9.10
CA SER A 215 -21.91 0.80 -10.05
C SER A 215 -22.87 -0.39 -9.94
N GLU A 216 -22.99 -1.18 -10.99
CA GLU A 216 -23.66 -2.48 -10.95
C GLU A 216 -22.74 -3.58 -10.42
N ASN A 217 -21.42 -3.36 -10.47
CA ASN A 217 -20.44 -4.34 -10.03
C ASN A 217 -19.91 -3.95 -8.64
N HIS A 218 -20.24 -4.78 -7.68
CA HIS A 218 -19.80 -4.62 -6.29
C HIS A 218 -19.25 -5.93 -5.75
N TRP A 219 -18.38 -5.82 -4.74
CA TRP A 219 -18.08 -6.96 -3.89
C TRP A 219 -18.46 -6.69 -2.44
N SER A 220 -18.69 -7.78 -1.70
CA SER A 220 -18.99 -7.74 -0.27
C SER A 220 -18.40 -8.95 0.47
N ASN A 221 -18.05 -8.75 1.73
CA ASN A 221 -17.71 -9.82 2.66
C ASN A 221 -18.74 -9.98 3.78
N ILE A 222 -19.83 -9.20 3.73
CA ILE A 222 -20.92 -9.19 4.71
C ILE A 222 -22.19 -9.81 4.14
N SER A 223 -22.53 -9.51 2.87
CA SER A 223 -23.79 -9.94 2.28
C SER A 223 -23.63 -10.45 0.85
N ALA A 224 -23.98 -11.72 0.65
CA ALA A 224 -23.93 -12.35 -0.68
C ALA A 224 -25.02 -11.80 -1.64
N ASN A 225 -26.16 -11.35 -1.12
CA ASN A 225 -27.33 -10.94 -1.92
C ASN A 225 -27.28 -9.46 -2.36
N LYS A 226 -26.34 -8.68 -1.80
CA LYS A 226 -26.23 -7.24 -2.07
C LYS A 226 -25.09 -6.87 -3.00
N ALA A 227 -24.32 -7.84 -3.47
CA ALA A 227 -23.17 -7.62 -4.33
C ALA A 227 -23.12 -8.64 -5.46
N ALA A 228 -22.53 -8.24 -6.61
CA ALA A 228 -22.32 -9.13 -7.74
C ALA A 228 -21.31 -10.26 -7.40
N TYR A 229 -20.35 -9.96 -6.52
CA TYR A 229 -19.33 -10.91 -6.05
C TYR A 229 -19.25 -10.87 -4.54
N ALA A 230 -19.21 -12.03 -3.87
CA ALA A 230 -19.04 -12.03 -2.42
C ALA A 230 -18.23 -13.23 -1.95
N ILE A 231 -17.39 -13.02 -0.93
CA ILE A 231 -16.82 -14.10 -0.13
C ILE A 231 -17.26 -13.87 1.31
N ILE A 232 -18.20 -14.69 1.78
CA ILE A 232 -18.68 -14.64 3.15
C ILE A 232 -17.80 -15.53 4.01
N PRO A 233 -17.04 -14.99 4.97
CA PRO A 233 -16.15 -15.79 5.80
C PRO A 233 -16.95 -16.73 6.69
N THR A 234 -16.51 -17.97 6.78
CA THR A 234 -17.05 -18.99 7.69
C THR A 234 -16.09 -19.29 8.82
N GLU A 235 -14.80 -19.11 8.59
CA GLU A 235 -13.76 -19.30 9.59
C GLU A 235 -12.56 -18.40 9.27
N ILE A 236 -12.00 -17.73 10.28
CA ILE A 236 -10.79 -16.91 10.18
C ILE A 236 -9.81 -17.40 11.25
N LYS A 237 -8.69 -17.96 10.81
CA LYS A 237 -7.57 -18.41 11.64
C LYS A 237 -6.39 -17.48 11.50
N GLY A 238 -5.37 -17.62 12.34
CA GLY A 238 -4.13 -16.86 12.20
C GLY A 238 -3.31 -17.20 10.95
N SER A 239 -3.63 -18.30 10.25
CA SER A 239 -2.92 -18.76 9.05
C SER A 239 -3.71 -18.64 7.75
N ASN A 240 -5.04 -18.62 7.82
CA ASN A 240 -5.91 -18.64 6.64
C ASN A 240 -7.32 -18.12 6.94
N THR A 241 -8.05 -17.84 5.87
CA THR A 241 -9.48 -17.51 5.91
C THR A 241 -10.25 -18.49 5.03
N VAL A 242 -11.25 -19.16 5.59
CA VAL A 242 -12.21 -19.99 4.85
C VAL A 242 -13.49 -19.21 4.63
N GLY A 243 -14.03 -19.24 3.42
CA GLY A 243 -15.27 -18.53 3.10
C GLY A 243 -16.04 -19.18 1.97
N LYS A 244 -17.32 -18.79 1.83
CA LYS A 244 -18.20 -19.19 0.74
C LYS A 244 -18.21 -18.10 -0.32
N TYR A 245 -17.85 -18.45 -1.55
CA TYR A 245 -17.87 -17.56 -2.70
C TYR A 245 -19.20 -17.59 -3.43
N TYR A 246 -19.71 -16.40 -3.76
CA TYR A 246 -20.98 -16.20 -4.46
C TYR A 246 -20.80 -15.28 -5.66
N GLU A 247 -21.57 -15.52 -6.72
CA GLU A 247 -21.77 -14.59 -7.84
C GLU A 247 -23.27 -14.33 -8.01
N ASN A 248 -23.66 -13.05 -7.99
CA ASN A 248 -25.06 -12.61 -8.08
C ASN A 248 -25.99 -13.36 -7.11
N GLY A 249 -25.57 -13.52 -5.88
CA GLY A 249 -26.30 -14.23 -4.82
C GLY A 249 -26.26 -15.76 -4.90
N LYS A 250 -25.73 -16.35 -5.99
CA LYS A 250 -25.64 -17.80 -6.14
C LYS A 250 -24.34 -18.33 -5.53
N PHE A 251 -24.43 -19.33 -4.68
CA PHE A 251 -23.27 -20.04 -4.15
C PHE A 251 -22.51 -20.74 -5.29
N ILE A 252 -21.22 -20.47 -5.39
CA ILE A 252 -20.34 -21.07 -6.39
C ILE A 252 -19.44 -22.14 -5.76
N SER A 253 -18.75 -21.79 -4.67
CA SER A 253 -17.80 -22.72 -4.05
C SER A 253 -17.36 -22.24 -2.66
N THR A 254 -16.77 -23.16 -1.89
CA THR A 254 -15.96 -22.80 -0.72
C THR A 254 -14.52 -22.54 -1.16
N VAL A 255 -13.91 -21.52 -0.59
CA VAL A 255 -12.50 -21.13 -0.80
C VAL A 255 -11.74 -21.18 0.52
N ASP A 256 -10.49 -21.62 0.45
CA ASP A 256 -9.53 -21.62 1.56
C ASP A 256 -8.33 -20.75 1.14
N ILE A 257 -8.25 -19.58 1.72
CA ILE A 257 -7.32 -18.52 1.35
C ILE A 257 -6.18 -18.51 2.37
N PRO A 258 -4.90 -18.66 1.96
CA PRO A 258 -3.75 -18.79 2.89
C PRO A 258 -3.33 -17.44 3.49
N ILE A 259 -4.27 -16.53 3.63
CA ILE A 259 -4.04 -15.17 4.14
C ILE A 259 -5.18 -14.85 5.11
N PRO A 260 -4.86 -14.55 6.36
CA PRO A 260 -5.86 -14.24 7.38
C PRO A 260 -6.28 -12.77 7.35
N GLY A 261 -7.42 -12.49 8.00
CA GLY A 261 -7.91 -11.15 8.28
C GLY A 261 -8.95 -10.63 7.28
N LEU A 262 -9.97 -9.94 7.83
CA LEU A 262 -11.11 -9.44 7.04
C LEU A 262 -10.70 -8.41 5.98
N HIS A 263 -9.75 -7.54 6.30
CA HIS A 263 -9.25 -6.55 5.34
C HIS A 263 -8.54 -7.21 4.13
N ASN A 264 -7.76 -8.28 4.39
CA ASN A 264 -7.14 -9.06 3.32
C ASN A 264 -8.18 -9.83 2.51
N LEU A 265 -9.20 -10.37 3.17
CA LEU A 265 -10.32 -11.02 2.49
C LEU A 265 -11.02 -10.05 1.54
N SER A 266 -11.25 -8.80 1.95
CA SER A 266 -11.84 -7.78 1.08
C SER A 266 -10.97 -7.49 -0.15
N ASN A 267 -9.66 -7.29 0.06
CA ASN A 267 -8.72 -7.05 -1.03
C ASN A 267 -8.66 -8.24 -2.01
N ILE A 268 -8.71 -9.47 -1.51
CA ILE A 268 -8.72 -10.69 -2.33
C ILE A 268 -10.06 -10.84 -3.07
N THR A 269 -11.18 -10.53 -2.42
CA THR A 269 -12.50 -10.56 -3.06
C THR A 269 -12.57 -9.56 -4.20
N ALA A 270 -12.04 -8.35 -4.03
CA ALA A 270 -11.89 -7.36 -5.08
C ALA A 270 -11.05 -7.89 -6.26
N ALA A 271 -9.91 -8.52 -5.97
CA ALA A 271 -9.01 -9.08 -6.99
C ALA A 271 -9.68 -10.23 -7.76
N ILE A 272 -10.41 -11.11 -7.07
CA ILE A 272 -11.19 -12.18 -7.71
C ILE A 272 -12.29 -11.59 -8.57
N ALA A 273 -13.06 -10.65 -8.07
CA ALA A 273 -14.14 -10.00 -8.80
C ALA A 273 -13.63 -9.30 -10.08
N ALA A 274 -12.54 -8.53 -9.99
CA ALA A 274 -11.91 -7.90 -11.14
C ALA A 274 -11.42 -8.92 -12.18
N SER A 275 -10.82 -10.03 -11.74
CA SER A 275 -10.42 -11.13 -12.61
C SER A 275 -11.62 -11.76 -13.32
N ARG A 276 -12.74 -11.95 -12.62
CA ARG A 276 -13.99 -12.45 -13.18
C ARG A 276 -14.59 -11.51 -14.23
N MET A 277 -14.53 -10.20 -14.00
CA MET A 277 -15.01 -9.18 -14.95
C MET A 277 -14.28 -9.21 -16.29
N ILE A 278 -13.04 -9.66 -16.34
CA ILE A 278 -12.28 -9.83 -17.59
C ILE A 278 -12.31 -11.28 -18.14
N GLY A 279 -13.10 -12.16 -17.53
CA GLY A 279 -13.38 -13.50 -18.06
C GLY A 279 -12.51 -14.62 -17.50
N VAL A 280 -11.70 -14.40 -16.46
CA VAL A 280 -10.90 -15.48 -15.83
C VAL A 280 -11.84 -16.52 -15.23
N ASN A 281 -11.60 -17.81 -15.52
CA ASN A 281 -12.40 -18.89 -14.99
C ASN A 281 -12.22 -19.04 -13.47
N PHE A 282 -13.32 -19.10 -12.72
CA PHE A 282 -13.25 -19.22 -11.26
C PHE A 282 -12.57 -20.51 -10.78
N LEU A 283 -12.73 -21.62 -11.49
CA LEU A 283 -12.06 -22.88 -11.11
C LEU A 283 -10.53 -22.75 -11.19
N GLU A 284 -10.01 -22.00 -12.16
CA GLU A 284 -8.58 -21.70 -12.25
C GLU A 284 -8.12 -20.80 -11.08
N ILE A 285 -8.90 -19.78 -10.74
CA ILE A 285 -8.63 -18.93 -9.56
C ILE A 285 -8.60 -19.81 -8.30
N LYS A 286 -9.61 -20.65 -8.08
CA LYS A 286 -9.69 -21.54 -6.92
C LYS A 286 -8.49 -22.49 -6.83
N LYS A 287 -8.05 -23.07 -7.96
CA LYS A 287 -6.86 -23.94 -8.03
C LYS A 287 -5.59 -23.22 -7.58
N ASN A 288 -5.47 -21.95 -7.89
CA ASN A 288 -4.26 -21.15 -7.68
C ASN A 288 -4.29 -20.28 -6.42
N ILE A 289 -5.44 -20.10 -5.77
CA ILE A 289 -5.64 -19.18 -4.64
C ILE A 289 -4.69 -19.46 -3.47
N LYS A 290 -4.29 -20.72 -3.28
CA LYS A 290 -3.33 -21.14 -2.24
C LYS A 290 -1.91 -20.62 -2.46
N LYS A 291 -1.61 -20.07 -3.65
CA LYS A 291 -0.29 -19.49 -3.98
C LYS A 291 -0.22 -17.99 -3.69
N LEU A 292 -1.32 -17.36 -3.29
CA LEU A 292 -1.35 -15.94 -2.95
C LEU A 292 -0.43 -15.66 -1.76
N LYS A 293 0.28 -14.54 -1.86
CA LYS A 293 1.16 -14.00 -0.80
C LYS A 293 0.90 -12.51 -0.64
N LEU A 294 1.04 -12.03 0.59
CA LEU A 294 1.02 -10.59 0.88
C LEU A 294 2.21 -9.90 0.20
N PRO A 295 2.08 -8.64 -0.23
CA PRO A 295 3.22 -7.84 -0.63
C PRO A 295 4.17 -7.61 0.56
N LYS A 296 5.43 -7.26 0.27
CA LYS A 296 6.39 -6.94 1.33
C LYS A 296 5.89 -5.81 2.21
N LYS A 297 6.31 -5.81 3.47
CA LYS A 297 5.91 -4.84 4.50
C LYS A 297 4.39 -4.80 4.79
N ARG A 298 3.68 -5.91 4.58
CA ARG A 298 2.27 -6.08 4.96
C ARG A 298 2.17 -7.34 5.83
N PHE A 299 2.21 -7.18 7.15
CA PHE A 299 2.33 -8.23 8.16
C PHE A 299 3.40 -9.28 7.77
N GLU A 300 4.55 -8.77 7.33
CA GLU A 300 5.67 -9.56 6.81
C GLU A 300 6.46 -10.16 7.97
N PHE A 301 6.58 -11.49 8.00
CA PHE A 301 7.44 -12.16 8.97
C PHE A 301 8.90 -11.88 8.66
N ARG A 302 9.63 -11.29 9.62
CA ARG A 302 11.05 -10.94 9.50
C ARG A 302 11.96 -11.95 10.11
N GLY A 303 11.48 -12.70 11.10
CA GLY A 303 12.28 -13.71 11.77
C GLY A 303 11.80 -13.96 13.19
N GLN A 304 12.51 -14.86 13.86
CA GLN A 304 12.28 -15.20 15.26
C GLN A 304 13.59 -15.08 16.04
N VAL A 305 13.55 -14.42 17.19
CA VAL A 305 14.68 -14.24 18.10
C VAL A 305 14.28 -14.72 19.49
N ASP A 306 14.89 -15.80 19.99
CA ASP A 306 14.61 -16.36 21.32
C ASP A 306 13.08 -16.46 21.60
N GLU A 307 12.37 -17.19 20.75
CA GLU A 307 10.92 -17.43 20.77
C GLU A 307 10.03 -16.18 20.59
N ARG A 308 10.59 -15.03 20.21
CA ARG A 308 9.88 -13.80 19.84
C ARG A 308 9.71 -13.74 18.34
N ASN A 309 8.47 -13.64 17.86
CA ASN A 309 8.20 -13.49 16.43
C ASN A 309 8.16 -12.01 16.06
N ILE A 310 8.89 -11.61 15.02
CA ILE A 310 9.00 -10.23 14.57
C ILE A 310 8.33 -10.10 13.21
N TYR A 311 7.44 -9.12 13.12
CA TYR A 311 6.71 -8.77 11.91
C TYR A 311 6.85 -7.29 11.59
N ASP A 312 6.94 -6.98 10.30
CA ASP A 312 6.87 -5.61 9.80
C ASP A 312 5.51 -5.35 9.13
N ASP A 313 4.95 -4.18 9.39
CA ASP A 313 3.75 -3.70 8.72
C ASP A 313 3.85 -2.22 8.36
N TYR A 314 3.40 -1.86 7.18
CA TYR A 314 3.40 -0.49 6.66
C TYR A 314 2.28 0.38 7.28
N ALA A 315 1.50 -0.16 8.20
CA ALA A 315 0.38 0.51 8.85
C ALA A 315 0.80 1.86 9.47
N HIS A 316 0.16 2.93 9.04
CA HIS A 316 0.45 4.30 9.43
C HIS A 316 -0.81 5.19 9.56
N HIS A 317 -1.98 4.62 9.30
CA HIS A 317 -3.29 5.22 9.54
C HIS A 317 -4.04 4.42 10.63
N PRO A 318 -4.93 5.03 11.47
CA PRO A 318 -5.63 4.33 12.54
C PRO A 318 -6.34 3.05 12.09
N ASN A 319 -7.04 3.09 10.94
CA ASN A 319 -7.73 1.92 10.39
C ASN A 319 -6.78 0.78 9.98
N GLU A 320 -5.58 1.10 9.50
CA GLU A 320 -4.54 0.11 9.18
C GLU A 320 -3.97 -0.51 10.46
N ILE A 321 -3.67 0.30 11.48
CA ILE A 321 -3.19 -0.16 12.79
C ILE A 321 -4.22 -1.09 13.43
N LYS A 322 -5.51 -0.72 13.39
CA LYS A 322 -6.61 -1.58 13.83
C LYS A 322 -6.56 -2.94 13.16
N ALA A 323 -6.47 -2.97 11.85
CA ALA A 323 -6.43 -4.21 11.07
C ALA A 323 -5.19 -5.06 11.42
N THR A 324 -4.02 -4.44 11.57
CA THR A 324 -2.76 -5.10 11.91
C THR A 324 -2.80 -5.70 13.33
N ILE A 325 -3.30 -4.96 14.33
CA ILE A 325 -3.43 -5.49 15.69
C ILE A 325 -4.47 -6.61 15.76
N GLN A 326 -5.60 -6.48 15.06
CA GLN A 326 -6.60 -7.56 14.97
C GLN A 326 -6.00 -8.81 14.35
N LEU A 327 -5.20 -8.68 13.29
CA LEU A 327 -4.49 -9.79 12.68
C LEU A 327 -3.49 -10.43 13.65
N GLY A 328 -2.73 -9.62 14.39
CA GLY A 328 -1.85 -10.10 15.46
C GLY A 328 -2.60 -10.90 16.52
N ARG A 329 -3.78 -10.44 16.94
CA ARG A 329 -4.65 -11.21 17.89
C ARG A 329 -5.10 -12.55 17.35
N LEU A 330 -5.48 -12.63 16.07
CA LEU A 330 -5.81 -13.90 15.43
C LEU A 330 -4.60 -14.85 15.46
N PHE A 331 -3.39 -14.32 15.22
CA PHE A 331 -2.17 -15.10 15.18
C PHE A 331 -1.80 -15.69 16.55
N ILE A 332 -1.82 -14.89 17.62
CA ILE A 332 -1.46 -15.35 18.97
C ILE A 332 -2.53 -16.26 19.60
N ASN A 333 -3.81 -16.09 19.21
CA ASN A 333 -4.90 -16.91 19.71
C ASN A 333 -4.98 -18.29 19.01
N GLN A 334 -4.13 -18.55 18.03
CA GLN A 334 -4.08 -19.82 17.33
C GLN A 334 -3.61 -20.92 18.29
N LYS A 335 -4.38 -22.01 18.41
CA LYS A 335 -3.97 -23.19 19.18
C LYS A 335 -2.75 -23.83 18.51
N ARG A 336 -1.60 -23.81 19.16
CA ARG A 336 -0.46 -24.66 18.85
C ARG A 336 -0.51 -25.88 19.76
N ASN A 337 -0.61 -27.09 19.21
CA ASN A 337 -0.53 -28.36 19.93
C ASN A 337 -1.50 -28.50 21.13
N ASN A 338 -2.76 -28.09 20.99
CA ASN A 338 -3.79 -28.08 22.04
C ASN A 338 -3.54 -27.12 23.23
N GLU A 339 -2.49 -26.32 23.24
CA GLU A 339 -2.27 -25.24 24.20
C GLU A 339 -2.59 -23.89 23.57
N LEU A 340 -3.34 -23.04 24.31
CA LEU A 340 -3.53 -21.62 23.94
C LEU A 340 -2.17 -20.91 24.05
N HIS A 341 -1.64 -20.43 22.95
CA HIS A 341 -0.44 -19.61 22.99
C HIS A 341 -0.80 -18.24 23.56
N LYS A 342 -0.52 -18.04 24.85
CA LYS A 342 -0.74 -16.75 25.54
C LYS A 342 0.39 -15.77 25.26
N GLY A 343 0.66 -15.47 23.98
CA GLY A 343 1.61 -14.44 23.60
C GLY A 343 1.02 -13.04 23.81
N ARG A 344 1.90 -12.05 24.07
CA ARG A 344 1.54 -10.64 24.05
C ARG A 344 1.78 -10.04 22.68
N ILE A 345 0.99 -9.06 22.27
CA ILE A 345 1.32 -8.16 21.17
C ILE A 345 2.14 -7.01 21.72
N VAL A 346 3.37 -6.89 21.22
CA VAL A 346 4.24 -5.74 21.42
C VAL A 346 4.19 -4.89 20.17
N ALA A 347 3.51 -3.76 20.23
CA ALA A 347 3.40 -2.81 19.13
C ALA A 347 4.52 -1.79 19.19
N ILE A 348 5.35 -1.71 18.15
CA ILE A 348 6.34 -0.65 17.96
C ILE A 348 5.81 0.23 16.84
N PHE A 349 5.53 1.50 17.13
CA PHE A 349 4.88 2.39 16.18
C PHE A 349 5.71 3.65 15.92
N GLN A 350 6.04 3.87 14.63
CA GLN A 350 6.59 5.13 14.16
C GLN A 350 5.47 5.95 13.51
N PRO A 351 5.01 7.03 14.14
CA PRO A 351 4.07 7.93 13.50
C PRO A 351 4.69 8.58 12.26
N HIS A 352 3.87 8.76 11.23
CA HIS A 352 4.28 9.28 9.93
C HIS A 352 3.51 10.55 9.61
N ARG A 353 4.23 11.66 9.38
CA ARG A 353 3.78 13.04 9.17
C ARG A 353 3.20 13.72 10.42
N TYR A 354 3.55 14.98 10.60
CA TYR A 354 3.06 15.80 11.70
C TYR A 354 1.57 16.12 11.54
N SER A 355 1.13 16.45 10.32
CA SER A 355 -0.27 16.70 9.97
C SER A 355 -1.18 15.54 10.37
N ARG A 356 -0.77 14.31 10.05
CA ARG A 356 -1.56 13.10 10.40
C ARG A 356 -1.62 12.86 11.91
N VAL A 357 -0.51 13.10 12.63
CA VAL A 357 -0.52 12.99 14.10
C VAL A 357 -1.45 14.00 14.72
N LEU A 358 -1.45 15.23 14.23
CA LEU A 358 -2.35 16.28 14.71
C LEU A 358 -3.83 15.90 14.52
N GLN A 359 -4.15 15.36 13.36
CA GLN A 359 -5.53 15.02 12.97
C GLN A 359 -6.06 13.78 13.71
N PHE A 360 -5.24 12.74 13.89
CA PHE A 360 -5.68 11.40 14.32
C PHE A 360 -5.07 10.93 15.64
N ALA A 361 -4.59 11.82 16.51
CA ALA A 361 -3.92 11.43 17.76
C ALA A 361 -4.81 10.55 18.66
N GLU A 362 -6.10 10.85 18.76
CA GLU A 362 -7.05 10.10 19.60
C GLU A 362 -7.35 8.71 19.00
N GLU A 363 -7.54 8.63 17.68
CA GLU A 363 -7.78 7.39 16.96
C GLU A 363 -6.54 6.49 17.01
N PHE A 364 -5.34 7.05 16.85
CA PHE A 364 -4.09 6.30 17.05
C PHE A 364 -4.04 5.71 18.46
N ALA A 365 -4.32 6.53 19.47
CA ALA A 365 -4.30 6.07 20.86
C ALA A 365 -5.36 4.99 21.12
N LEU A 366 -6.55 5.12 20.53
CA LEU A 366 -7.62 4.13 20.65
C LEU A 366 -7.20 2.78 20.06
N GLU A 367 -6.63 2.77 18.87
CA GLU A 367 -6.29 1.52 18.20
C GLU A 367 -5.03 0.88 18.78
N LEU A 368 -3.98 1.66 19.04
CA LEU A 368 -2.75 1.16 19.65
C LEU A 368 -2.95 0.61 21.06
N SER A 369 -3.87 1.20 21.85
CA SER A 369 -4.15 0.73 23.21
C SER A 369 -4.67 -0.70 23.31
N LYS A 370 -5.06 -1.30 22.18
CA LYS A 370 -5.51 -2.71 22.07
C LYS A 370 -4.35 -3.71 22.04
N ALA A 371 -3.10 -3.25 21.85
CA ALA A 371 -1.91 -4.07 22.05
C ALA A 371 -1.61 -4.23 23.54
N ASP A 372 -0.79 -5.22 23.92
CA ASP A 372 -0.47 -5.51 25.32
C ASP A 372 0.66 -4.61 25.84
N VAL A 373 1.62 -4.29 24.97
CA VAL A 373 2.75 -3.38 25.23
C VAL A 373 2.92 -2.48 24.01
N ILE A 374 3.14 -1.19 24.24
CA ILE A 374 3.24 -0.21 23.15
C ILE A 374 4.51 0.62 23.29
N TYR A 375 5.30 0.70 22.23
CA TYR A 375 6.43 1.61 22.11
C TYR A 375 6.16 2.57 20.94
N VAL A 376 6.12 3.87 21.23
CA VAL A 376 5.93 4.92 20.23
C VAL A 376 7.25 5.65 20.03
N THR A 377 7.72 5.74 18.78
CA THR A 377 8.97 6.44 18.46
C THR A 377 8.73 7.87 18.00
N SER A 378 9.81 8.60 17.68
CA SER A 378 9.72 9.94 17.10
C SER A 378 8.96 9.91 15.76
N ILE A 379 8.28 11.02 15.44
CA ILE A 379 7.54 11.17 14.18
C ILE A 379 8.53 11.20 13.01
N PHE A 380 8.26 10.42 11.99
CA PHE A 380 8.90 10.54 10.68
C PHE A 380 8.15 11.61 9.87
N GLY A 381 8.77 12.80 9.71
CA GLY A 381 8.11 13.97 9.12
C GLY A 381 7.85 13.88 7.61
N ALA A 382 8.49 12.94 6.88
CA ALA A 382 8.31 12.76 5.42
C ALA A 382 8.41 14.06 4.60
N GLY A 383 9.29 14.98 5.02
CA GLY A 383 9.50 16.26 4.37
C GLY A 383 8.60 17.40 4.87
N GLU A 384 7.66 17.12 5.78
CA GLU A 384 6.89 18.21 6.45
C GLU A 384 7.77 19.01 7.42
N VAL A 385 7.47 20.30 7.54
CA VAL A 385 8.03 21.18 8.59
C VAL A 385 7.15 21.06 9.82
N ASN A 386 7.76 20.91 10.99
CA ASN A 386 7.02 20.80 12.25
C ASN A 386 6.66 22.18 12.82
N GLU A 387 5.79 22.91 12.16
CA GLU A 387 5.39 24.26 12.54
C GLU A 387 4.69 24.31 13.91
N ASN A 388 3.91 23.30 14.24
CA ASN A 388 3.14 23.22 15.48
C ASN A 388 3.90 22.57 16.64
N GLN A 389 5.19 22.28 16.49
CA GLN A 389 6.05 21.62 17.49
C GLN A 389 5.46 20.30 18.02
N ILE A 390 4.78 19.56 17.16
CA ILE A 390 4.13 18.28 17.46
C ILE A 390 5.18 17.20 17.73
N ASN A 391 4.96 16.38 18.75
CA ASN A 391 5.77 15.20 19.02
C ASN A 391 4.90 13.99 19.38
N SER A 392 5.48 12.81 19.33
CA SER A 392 4.77 11.53 19.56
C SER A 392 4.29 11.36 21.01
N LYS A 393 4.74 12.17 21.96
CA LYS A 393 4.29 12.09 23.35
C LYS A 393 2.80 12.35 23.47
N ILE A 394 2.22 13.16 22.58
CA ILE A 394 0.76 13.37 22.52
C ILE A 394 0.04 12.02 22.41
N ILE A 395 0.47 11.15 21.48
CA ILE A 395 -0.12 9.82 21.31
C ILE A 395 0.14 8.97 22.54
N THR A 396 1.37 8.99 23.08
CA THR A 396 1.76 8.23 24.27
C THR A 396 0.91 8.59 25.48
N ASP A 397 0.69 9.87 25.71
CA ASP A 397 -0.11 10.37 26.84
C ASP A 397 -1.59 9.97 26.71
N LEU A 398 -2.13 9.98 25.49
CA LEU A 398 -3.49 9.53 25.22
C LEU A 398 -3.62 8.01 25.40
N ILE A 399 -2.63 7.22 24.95
CA ILE A 399 -2.60 5.77 25.18
C ILE A 399 -2.53 5.48 26.67
N TYR A 400 -1.70 6.19 27.44
CA TYR A 400 -1.50 5.96 28.87
C TYR A 400 -2.78 6.06 29.68
N LYS A 401 -3.76 6.85 29.22
CA LYS A 401 -5.09 6.93 29.84
C LYS A 401 -5.89 5.62 29.71
N LYS A 402 -5.61 4.80 28.67
CA LYS A 402 -6.32 3.56 28.33
C LYS A 402 -5.49 2.31 28.65
N ASN A 403 -4.19 2.36 28.39
CA ASN A 403 -3.26 1.25 28.60
C ASN A 403 -1.95 1.80 29.21
N LYS A 404 -1.64 1.34 30.43
CA LYS A 404 -0.46 1.82 31.19
C LYS A 404 0.86 1.26 30.66
N ASN A 405 0.82 0.22 29.82
CA ASN A 405 2.01 -0.42 29.24
C ASN A 405 2.45 0.30 27.95
N VAL A 406 2.57 1.61 28.01
CA VAL A 406 3.06 2.42 26.89
C VAL A 406 4.28 3.21 27.30
N SER A 407 5.25 3.33 26.38
CA SER A 407 6.45 4.15 26.56
C SER A 407 6.82 4.86 25.25
N TYR A 408 7.28 6.09 25.39
CA TYR A 408 7.97 6.81 24.31
C TYR A 408 9.45 6.41 24.29
N ILE A 409 9.94 5.99 23.13
CA ILE A 409 11.36 5.67 22.90
C ILE A 409 11.81 6.46 21.68
N ASN A 410 12.84 7.29 21.84
CA ASN A 410 13.20 8.30 20.85
C ASN A 410 13.53 7.73 19.46
N ASN A 411 14.20 6.58 19.41
CA ASN A 411 14.62 5.96 18.14
C ASN A 411 14.70 4.43 18.22
N TYR A 412 14.74 3.79 17.06
CA TYR A 412 14.82 2.33 16.94
C TYR A 412 16.11 1.73 17.51
N TYR A 413 17.22 2.47 17.51
CA TYR A 413 18.46 1.99 18.09
C TYR A 413 18.33 1.70 19.58
N GLU A 414 17.59 2.52 20.31
CA GLU A 414 17.29 2.29 21.73
C GLU A 414 16.43 1.04 21.93
N ILE A 415 15.47 0.80 21.04
CA ILE A 415 14.63 -0.41 21.07
C ILE A 415 15.49 -1.63 20.83
N THR A 416 16.33 -1.64 19.80
CA THR A 416 17.21 -2.78 19.49
C THR A 416 18.21 -3.05 20.59
N LYS A 417 18.83 -2.02 21.15
CA LYS A 417 19.78 -2.12 22.27
C LYS A 417 19.15 -2.75 23.51
N ASN A 418 17.89 -2.44 23.79
CA ASN A 418 17.17 -2.88 24.97
C ASN A 418 16.15 -3.99 24.67
N PHE A 419 16.24 -4.64 23.51
CA PHE A 419 15.24 -5.56 22.99
C PHE A 419 14.78 -6.62 23.99
N PHE A 420 15.71 -7.30 24.66
CA PHE A 420 15.39 -8.38 25.60
C PHE A 420 14.78 -7.89 26.93
N SER A 421 15.04 -6.64 27.33
CA SER A 421 14.40 -6.05 28.51
C SER A 421 13.02 -5.50 28.23
N LEU A 422 12.76 -5.12 26.97
CA LEU A 422 11.47 -4.58 26.51
C LEU A 422 10.48 -5.68 26.09
N THR A 423 10.96 -6.88 25.84
CA THR A 423 10.16 -7.99 25.32
C THR A 423 10.38 -9.28 26.12
N GLN A 424 9.49 -10.26 25.98
CA GLN A 424 9.60 -11.57 26.61
C GLN A 424 9.39 -12.69 25.59
N LYS A 425 9.80 -13.92 25.93
CA LYS A 425 9.54 -15.12 25.13
C LYS A 425 8.06 -15.29 24.87
N GLY A 426 7.71 -15.66 23.65
CA GLY A 426 6.33 -15.81 23.20
C GLY A 426 5.68 -14.52 22.69
N ASP A 427 6.35 -13.36 22.79
CA ASP A 427 5.81 -12.10 22.25
C ASP A 427 5.71 -12.13 20.72
N LEU A 428 4.62 -11.56 20.22
CA LEU A 428 4.45 -11.16 18.83
C LEU A 428 4.79 -9.67 18.72
N ILE A 429 5.93 -9.37 18.14
CA ILE A 429 6.42 -8.00 17.95
C ILE A 429 5.97 -7.53 16.57
N ILE A 430 5.23 -6.43 16.52
CA ILE A 430 4.76 -5.83 15.28
C ILE A 430 5.34 -4.43 15.17
N ASN A 431 6.24 -4.26 14.21
CA ASN A 431 6.82 -2.98 13.89
C ASN A 431 5.96 -2.29 12.83
N MET A 432 5.40 -1.12 13.13
CA MET A 432 4.43 -0.42 12.30
C MET A 432 4.91 0.99 11.94
N GLY A 433 4.76 1.34 10.66
CA GLY A 433 5.05 2.68 10.16
C GLY A 433 5.36 2.71 8.66
N ALA A 434 5.31 3.90 8.05
CA ALA A 434 5.61 4.13 6.64
C ALA A 434 6.97 4.82 6.41
N GLY A 435 7.73 5.04 7.48
CA GLY A 435 9.02 5.71 7.45
C GLY A 435 10.21 4.75 7.30
N ASN A 436 11.25 5.01 8.10
CA ASN A 436 12.52 4.26 8.09
C ASN A 436 12.60 3.19 9.18
N CYS A 437 11.47 2.65 9.59
CA CYS A 437 11.35 1.68 10.68
C CYS A 437 11.55 0.21 10.26
N HIS A 438 11.80 -0.08 8.98
CA HIS A 438 11.87 -1.43 8.42
C HIS A 438 13.29 -1.88 8.16
#